data_81455591a86165a4175a5126e7aea573
#
_entry.id   81455591a86165a4175a5126e7aea573
#
_cell.length_a   1.000
_cell.length_b   1.000
_cell.length_c   1.000
_cell.angle_alpha   90.00
_cell.angle_beta   90.00
_cell.angle_gamma   90.00
#
_symmetry.space_group_name_H-M   'P 1'
#
loop_
_entity.id
_entity.type
_entity.pdbx_description
1 polymer ?
#
loop_
_entity_poly.entity_id
_entity_poly.type
_entity_poly.pdbx_seq_one_letter_code
_entity_poly.pdbx_strand_id
1 'polypeptide(L)'
;SADFSKALSEKLDGISDGCVVCDKINHTMERYADVLLYMWANDEKFKEKFNKSKGVCLKHMKLLVDTVPKSLKDSQAAQFLACLFEKQETELSRIQQDIHKFTLKFDYRNKDMEWGTAQDAPIRTIDKISGFINNDYEK
;
A
#
# COMPACT_ATOMS: atom_id res chain seq x y z
N SER A 1 14.53 1.29 -40.96
CA SER A 1 15.11 1.14 -39.61
C SER A 1 14.10 1.43 -38.50
N ALA A 2 13.19 2.41 -38.67
CA ALA A 2 12.16 2.72 -37.68
C ALA A 2 11.15 1.56 -37.45
N ASP A 3 10.71 0.91 -38.53
CA ASP A 3 9.81 -0.23 -38.47
C ASP A 3 10.45 -1.46 -37.78
N PHE A 4 11.76 -1.66 -38.00
CA PHE A 4 12.50 -2.73 -37.36
C PHE A 4 12.64 -2.46 -35.83
N SER A 5 12.94 -1.23 -35.43
CA SER A 5 13.04 -0.84 -34.03
C SER A 5 11.71 -1.01 -33.31
N LYS A 6 10.59 -0.65 -33.94
CA LYS A 6 9.24 -0.82 -33.40
C LYS A 6 8.88 -2.29 -33.24
N ALA A 7 9.11 -3.11 -34.29
CA ALA A 7 8.83 -4.54 -34.25
C ALA A 7 9.70 -5.28 -33.19
N LEU A 8 10.96 -4.82 -33.01
CA LEU A 8 11.83 -5.36 -31.96
C LEU A 8 11.35 -4.97 -30.56
N SER A 9 10.94 -3.70 -30.38
CA SER A 9 10.36 -3.23 -29.11
C SER A 9 9.12 -4.02 -28.72
N GLU A 10 8.18 -4.19 -29.65
CA GLU A 10 6.96 -4.99 -29.43
C GLU A 10 7.26 -6.46 -29.05
N LYS A 11 8.29 -7.05 -29.67
CA LYS A 11 8.74 -8.41 -29.29
C LYS A 11 9.40 -8.44 -27.91
N LEU A 12 10.20 -7.45 -27.54
CA LEU A 12 10.84 -7.36 -26.24
C LEU A 12 9.80 -7.11 -25.15
N ASP A 13 8.80 -6.27 -25.40
CA ASP A 13 7.68 -6.06 -24.49
C ASP A 13 6.92 -7.37 -24.24
N GLY A 14 6.61 -8.15 -25.28
CA GLY A 14 5.95 -9.45 -25.15
C GLY A 14 6.77 -10.52 -24.40
N ILE A 15 8.11 -10.37 -24.34
CA ILE A 15 8.98 -11.26 -23.56
C ILE A 15 9.11 -10.76 -22.11
N SER A 16 9.18 -9.45 -21.90
CA SER A 16 9.36 -8.85 -20.57
C SER A 16 8.07 -8.77 -19.75
N ASP A 17 6.91 -8.67 -20.39
CA ASP A 17 5.62 -8.54 -19.72
C ASP A 17 5.06 -9.86 -19.15
N GLY A 18 5.67 -10.99 -19.43
CA GLY A 18 5.22 -12.32 -19.03
C GLY A 18 6.08 -13.00 -17.96
N CYS A 19 6.05 -12.53 -16.72
CA CYS A 19 6.68 -13.25 -15.62
C CYS A 19 5.68 -14.18 -14.93
N VAL A 20 5.81 -15.50 -15.15
CA VAL A 20 4.93 -16.53 -14.55
C VAL A 20 4.86 -16.42 -13.01
N VAL A 21 5.96 -16.02 -12.38
CA VAL A 21 6.01 -15.82 -10.92
C VAL A 21 5.20 -14.59 -10.53
N CYS A 22 5.38 -13.46 -11.23
CA CYS A 22 4.62 -12.24 -10.98
C CYS A 22 3.13 -12.44 -11.22
N ASP A 23 2.76 -13.14 -12.28
CA ASP A 23 1.35 -13.45 -12.60
C ASP A 23 0.73 -14.30 -11.49
N LYS A 24 1.46 -15.30 -10.99
CA LYS A 24 0.99 -16.14 -9.90
C LYS A 24 0.83 -15.34 -8.60
N ILE A 25 1.76 -14.45 -8.30
CA ILE A 25 1.69 -13.56 -7.13
C ILE A 25 0.47 -12.63 -7.27
N ASN A 26 0.30 -11.97 -8.41
CA ASN A 26 -0.80 -11.05 -8.64
C ASN A 26 -2.16 -11.75 -8.51
N HIS A 27 -2.32 -12.91 -9.14
CA HIS A 27 -3.54 -13.72 -9.01
C HIS A 27 -3.83 -14.12 -7.55
N THR A 28 -2.80 -14.48 -6.80
CA THR A 28 -2.94 -14.82 -5.37
C THR A 28 -3.33 -13.60 -4.55
N MET A 29 -2.76 -12.44 -4.85
CA MET A 29 -3.09 -11.18 -4.17
C MET A 29 -4.53 -10.73 -4.44
N GLU A 30 -5.04 -10.91 -5.66
CA GLU A 30 -6.46 -10.66 -5.97
C GLU A 30 -7.38 -11.52 -5.11
N ARG A 31 -7.07 -12.81 -4.95
CA ARG A 31 -7.83 -13.71 -4.06
C ARG A 31 -7.77 -13.27 -2.60
N TYR A 32 -6.64 -12.80 -2.12
CA TYR A 32 -6.53 -12.26 -0.76
C TYR A 32 -7.34 -10.98 -0.59
N ALA A 33 -7.40 -10.12 -1.60
CA ALA A 33 -8.25 -8.93 -1.59
C ALA A 33 -9.74 -9.33 -1.48
N ASP A 34 -10.19 -10.31 -2.27
CA ASP A 34 -11.56 -10.84 -2.18
C ASP A 34 -11.89 -11.38 -0.78
N VAL A 35 -11.00 -12.18 -0.21
CA VAL A 35 -11.18 -12.75 1.14
C VAL A 35 -11.23 -11.64 2.19
N LEU A 36 -10.37 -10.63 2.09
CA LEU A 36 -10.36 -9.48 3.00
C LEU A 36 -11.71 -8.75 2.95
N LEU A 37 -12.21 -8.44 1.76
CA LEU A 37 -13.48 -7.76 1.57
C LEU A 37 -14.66 -8.58 2.08
N TYR A 38 -14.65 -9.89 1.82
CA TYR A 38 -15.65 -10.81 2.35
C TYR A 38 -15.64 -10.84 3.88
N MET A 39 -14.47 -10.96 4.50
CA MET A 39 -14.36 -10.96 5.97
C MET A 39 -14.78 -9.61 6.57
N TRP A 40 -14.40 -8.50 5.94
CA TRP A 40 -14.80 -7.17 6.40
C TRP A 40 -16.31 -6.98 6.37
N ALA A 41 -16.99 -7.54 5.37
CA ALA A 41 -18.45 -7.45 5.23
C ALA A 41 -19.24 -8.39 6.15
N ASN A 42 -18.65 -9.53 6.57
CA ASN A 42 -19.37 -10.62 7.22
C ASN A 42 -18.84 -11.00 8.62
N ASP A 43 -17.67 -10.50 9.02
CA ASP A 43 -17.07 -10.78 10.33
C ASP A 43 -16.80 -9.47 11.08
N GLU A 44 -17.62 -9.20 12.10
CA GLU A 44 -17.52 -7.97 12.89
C GLU A 44 -16.19 -7.88 13.65
N LYS A 45 -15.62 -9.00 14.12
CA LYS A 45 -14.32 -9.02 14.80
C LYS A 45 -13.19 -8.67 13.84
N PHE A 46 -13.26 -9.14 12.59
CA PHE A 46 -12.32 -8.77 11.56
C PHE A 46 -12.43 -7.29 11.21
N LYS A 47 -13.64 -6.80 11.04
CA LYS A 47 -13.94 -5.38 10.78
C LYS A 47 -13.35 -4.47 11.86
N GLU A 48 -13.54 -4.83 13.14
CA GLU A 48 -12.92 -4.10 14.25
C GLU A 48 -11.38 -4.10 14.18
N LYS A 49 -10.76 -5.26 13.87
CA LYS A 49 -9.31 -5.36 13.72
C LYS A 49 -8.81 -4.50 12.55
N PHE A 50 -9.51 -4.56 11.42
CA PHE A 50 -9.21 -3.72 10.28
C PHE A 50 -9.29 -2.24 10.64
N ASN A 51 -10.34 -1.83 11.35
CA ASN A 51 -10.53 -0.46 11.81
C ASN A 51 -9.45 0.03 12.80
N LYS A 52 -8.83 -0.85 13.56
CA LYS A 52 -7.72 -0.55 14.47
C LYS A 52 -6.35 -0.63 13.79
N SER A 53 -6.26 -1.16 12.57
CA SER A 53 -5.00 -1.29 11.83
C SER A 53 -4.52 0.06 11.29
N LYS A 54 -3.28 0.10 10.82
CA LYS A 54 -2.69 1.27 10.11
C LYS A 54 -3.05 1.32 8.62
N GLY A 55 -4.02 0.53 8.20
CA GLY A 55 -4.39 0.40 6.79
C GLY A 55 -3.36 -0.40 5.98
N VAL A 56 -3.34 -0.17 4.68
CA VAL A 56 -2.49 -0.88 3.72
C VAL A 56 -1.57 0.08 2.99
N CYS A 57 -0.55 -0.40 2.29
CA CYS A 57 0.26 0.45 1.41
C CYS A 57 -0.56 0.88 0.18
N LEU A 58 -0.11 1.92 -0.52
CA LEU A 58 -0.85 2.48 -1.66
C LEU A 58 -1.07 1.46 -2.78
N LYS A 59 -0.11 0.56 -3.02
CA LYS A 59 -0.25 -0.52 -4.00
C LYS A 59 -1.41 -1.46 -3.66
N HIS A 60 -1.49 -1.91 -2.40
CA HIS A 60 -2.59 -2.77 -1.95
C HIS A 60 -3.91 -2.00 -1.79
N MET A 61 -3.86 -0.70 -1.48
CA MET A 61 -5.06 0.15 -1.52
C MET A 61 -5.67 0.16 -2.92
N LYS A 62 -4.85 0.36 -3.97
CA LYS A 62 -5.32 0.30 -5.35
C LYS A 62 -5.97 -1.05 -5.66
N LEU A 63 -5.32 -2.16 -5.28
CA LEU A 63 -5.87 -3.50 -5.48
C LEU A 63 -7.24 -3.68 -4.81
N LEU A 64 -7.39 -3.21 -3.55
CA LEU A 64 -8.67 -3.28 -2.85
C LEU A 64 -9.75 -2.45 -3.55
N VAL A 65 -9.44 -1.22 -3.96
CA VAL A 65 -10.36 -0.34 -4.69
C VAL A 65 -10.83 -0.99 -6.00
N ASP A 66 -9.92 -1.61 -6.76
CA ASP A 66 -10.22 -2.31 -8.02
C ASP A 66 -11.08 -3.59 -7.80
N THR A 67 -10.98 -4.20 -6.61
CA THR A 67 -11.69 -5.44 -6.27
C THR A 67 -13.07 -5.18 -5.68
N VAL A 68 -13.27 -4.06 -4.97
CA VAL A 68 -14.53 -3.70 -4.31
C VAL A 68 -15.77 -3.89 -5.19
N PRO A 69 -15.84 -3.37 -6.43
CA PRO A 69 -17.05 -3.46 -7.24
C PRO A 69 -17.41 -4.90 -7.67
N LYS A 70 -16.44 -5.82 -7.56
CA LYS A 70 -16.66 -7.23 -7.90
C LYS A 70 -17.11 -8.06 -6.69
N SER A 71 -16.76 -7.63 -5.47
CA SER A 71 -16.85 -8.44 -4.25
C SER A 71 -17.90 -7.94 -3.26
N LEU A 72 -18.26 -6.66 -3.31
CA LEU A 72 -19.21 -6.04 -2.36
C LEU A 72 -20.43 -5.46 -3.06
N LYS A 73 -21.57 -5.47 -2.35
CA LYS A 73 -22.78 -4.77 -2.77
C LYS A 73 -22.60 -3.25 -2.57
N ASP A 74 -23.33 -2.44 -3.34
CA ASP A 74 -23.16 -0.98 -3.38
C ASP A 74 -23.10 -0.30 -2.00
N SER A 75 -24.00 -0.67 -1.08
CA SER A 75 -24.02 -0.10 0.27
C SER A 75 -22.80 -0.50 1.10
N GLN A 76 -22.34 -1.74 0.99
CA GLN A 76 -21.14 -2.25 1.67
C GLN A 76 -19.88 -1.68 1.03
N ALA A 77 -19.86 -1.55 -0.30
CA ALA A 77 -18.78 -0.95 -1.06
C ALA A 77 -18.54 0.51 -0.62
N ALA A 78 -19.59 1.31 -0.55
CA ALA A 78 -19.50 2.69 -0.08
C ALA A 78 -18.98 2.80 1.35
N GLN A 79 -19.45 1.94 2.26
CA GLN A 79 -18.98 1.93 3.66
C GLN A 79 -17.52 1.50 3.76
N PHE A 80 -17.10 0.45 3.01
CA PHE A 80 -15.72 0.00 3.01
C PHE A 80 -14.78 1.07 2.46
N LEU A 81 -15.12 1.68 1.33
CA LEU A 81 -14.31 2.73 0.72
C LEU A 81 -14.18 3.94 1.64
N ALA A 82 -15.26 4.40 2.25
CA ALA A 82 -15.22 5.49 3.22
C ALA A 82 -14.25 5.17 4.38
N CYS A 83 -14.37 3.98 4.98
CA CYS A 83 -13.48 3.50 6.04
C CYS A 83 -12.03 3.40 5.57
N LEU A 84 -11.78 2.87 4.37
CA LEU A 84 -10.44 2.72 3.80
C LEU A 84 -9.77 4.08 3.57
N PHE A 85 -10.49 5.03 2.98
CA PHE A 85 -9.96 6.37 2.69
C PHE A 85 -9.69 7.17 3.96
N GLU A 86 -10.61 7.20 4.91
CA GLU A 86 -10.43 7.87 6.21
C GLU A 86 -9.18 7.34 6.93
N LYS A 87 -9.01 6.02 6.95
CA LYS A 87 -7.84 5.37 7.53
C LYS A 87 -6.55 5.74 6.81
N GLN A 88 -6.55 5.75 5.50
CA GLN A 88 -5.37 6.11 4.72
C GLN A 88 -4.99 7.58 4.90
N GLU A 89 -5.96 8.48 4.94
CA GLU A 89 -5.74 9.90 5.21
C GLU A 89 -5.11 10.12 6.59
N THR A 90 -5.66 9.48 7.63
CA THR A 90 -5.14 9.54 8.99
C THR A 90 -3.68 9.06 9.06
N GLU A 91 -3.37 7.92 8.47
CA GLU A 91 -2.02 7.33 8.52
C GLU A 91 -1.02 8.11 7.66
N LEU A 92 -1.42 8.60 6.49
CA LEU A 92 -0.55 9.44 5.65
C LEU A 92 -0.25 10.78 6.33
N SER A 93 -1.24 11.40 6.99
CA SER A 93 -1.04 12.63 7.76
C SER A 93 -0.07 12.41 8.93
N ARG A 94 -0.19 11.28 9.63
CA ARG A 94 0.73 10.91 10.70
C ARG A 94 2.17 10.72 10.18
N ILE A 95 2.33 9.99 9.07
CA ILE A 95 3.64 9.77 8.43
C ILE A 95 4.23 11.10 7.96
N GLN A 96 3.44 11.99 7.38
CA GLN A 96 3.87 13.31 6.95
C GLN A 96 4.44 14.12 8.12
N GLN A 97 3.76 14.12 9.27
CA GLN A 97 4.23 14.80 10.48
C GLN A 97 5.55 14.19 10.99
N ASP A 98 5.64 12.86 11.00
CA ASP A 98 6.85 12.15 11.43
C ASP A 98 8.04 12.44 10.49
N ILE A 99 7.84 12.45 9.17
CA ILE A 99 8.88 12.83 8.20
C ILE A 99 9.29 14.29 8.39
N HIS A 100 8.35 15.19 8.59
CA HIS A 100 8.67 16.58 8.86
C HIS A 100 9.52 16.72 10.12
N LYS A 101 9.14 16.05 11.21
CA LYS A 101 9.92 16.01 12.44
C LYS A 101 11.31 15.40 12.24
N PHE A 102 11.42 14.32 11.44
CA PHE A 102 12.68 13.70 11.06
C PHE A 102 13.59 14.70 10.36
N THR A 103 13.09 15.46 9.37
CA THR A 103 13.88 16.45 8.65
C THR A 103 14.36 17.60 9.54
N LEU A 104 13.51 18.04 10.49
CA LEU A 104 13.89 19.10 11.43
C LEU A 104 15.08 18.71 12.32
N LYS A 105 15.28 17.43 12.61
CA LYS A 105 16.39 16.94 13.43
C LYS A 105 17.78 17.13 12.76
N PHE A 106 17.83 17.32 11.45
CA PHE A 106 19.10 17.63 10.76
C PHE A 106 19.52 19.09 10.88
N ASP A 107 18.63 19.98 11.37
CA ASP A 107 19.01 21.34 11.72
C ASP A 107 19.69 21.32 13.12
N TYR A 108 20.91 21.88 13.20
CA TYR A 108 21.71 21.94 14.44
C TYR A 108 20.97 22.66 15.58
N ARG A 109 20.03 23.53 15.27
CA ARG A 109 19.19 24.24 16.24
C ARG A 109 18.22 23.32 16.97
N ASN A 110 17.89 22.19 16.36
CA ASN A 110 16.90 21.23 16.86
C ASN A 110 17.54 19.95 17.41
N LYS A 111 18.87 19.95 17.66
CA LYS A 111 19.61 18.76 18.12
C LYS A 111 19.02 18.13 19.39
N ASP A 112 18.51 18.96 20.31
CA ASP A 112 17.95 18.54 21.59
C ASP A 112 16.47 18.14 21.51
N MET A 113 15.81 18.26 20.34
CA MET A 113 14.44 17.82 20.13
C MET A 113 14.36 16.29 20.24
N GLU A 114 13.39 15.77 20.97
CA GLU A 114 13.17 14.31 21.06
C GLU A 114 12.67 13.73 19.73
N TRP A 115 13.17 12.55 19.38
CA TRP A 115 12.74 11.83 18.16
C TRP A 115 11.26 11.44 18.21
N GLY A 116 10.79 10.93 19.36
CA GLY A 116 9.46 10.33 19.45
C GLY A 116 9.30 9.21 18.41
N THR A 117 8.24 9.27 17.60
CA THR A 117 7.94 8.28 16.56
C THR A 117 8.59 8.60 15.20
N ALA A 118 9.43 9.63 15.12
CA ALA A 118 9.98 10.09 13.84
C ALA A 118 11.25 9.34 13.39
N GLN A 119 11.88 8.57 14.27
CA GLN A 119 13.19 7.95 14.01
C GLN A 119 13.17 6.98 12.82
N ASP A 120 12.13 6.20 12.67
CA ASP A 120 11.93 5.21 11.61
C ASP A 120 10.99 5.72 10.48
N ALA A 121 10.65 7.02 10.51
CA ALA A 121 9.70 7.61 9.56
C ALA A 121 10.07 7.42 8.08
N PRO A 122 11.35 7.52 7.65
CA PRO A 122 11.71 7.27 6.25
C PRO A 122 11.37 5.84 5.80
N ILE A 123 11.68 4.83 6.62
CA ILE A 123 11.39 3.42 6.30
C ILE A 123 9.88 3.21 6.21
N ARG A 124 9.12 3.67 7.21
CA ARG A 124 7.65 3.57 7.21
C ARG A 124 7.00 4.30 6.03
N THR A 125 7.62 5.38 5.57
CA THR A 125 7.14 6.12 4.39
C THR A 125 7.31 5.28 3.13
N ILE A 126 8.48 4.67 2.94
CA ILE A 126 8.75 3.79 1.80
C ILE A 126 7.77 2.60 1.81
N ASP A 127 7.61 1.93 2.96
CA ASP A 127 6.67 0.81 3.10
C ASP A 127 5.23 1.21 2.79
N LYS A 128 4.82 2.40 3.23
CA LYS A 128 3.45 2.90 2.98
C LYS A 128 3.20 3.23 1.51
N ILE A 129 4.19 3.77 0.81
CA ILE A 129 4.06 4.20 -0.60
C ILE A 129 4.28 3.03 -1.55
N SER A 130 5.40 2.31 -1.39
CA SER A 130 5.85 1.30 -2.36
C SER A 130 5.42 -0.12 -2.00
N GLY A 131 4.98 -0.34 -0.74
CA GLY A 131 4.80 -1.66 -0.17
C GLY A 131 6.09 -2.17 0.44
N PHE A 132 5.96 -3.25 1.20
CA PHE A 132 7.02 -3.82 2.00
C PHE A 132 8.27 -4.19 1.17
N ILE A 133 9.39 -3.62 1.54
CA ILE A 133 10.72 -4.01 1.06
C ILE A 133 11.38 -4.77 2.21
N ASN A 134 11.44 -6.06 2.09
CA ASN A 134 12.08 -7.06 2.93
C ASN A 134 12.68 -6.58 4.28
N ASN A 135 12.12 -7.06 5.40
CA ASN A 135 12.54 -6.74 6.76
C ASN A 135 13.79 -7.52 7.21
N ASP A 136 14.85 -7.53 6.45
CA ASP A 136 16.15 -8.03 6.95
C ASP A 136 16.84 -7.05 7.92
N TYR A 137 16.12 -6.01 8.39
CA TYR A 137 16.63 -5.01 9.34
C TYR A 137 16.23 -5.27 10.79
N GLU A 138 15.47 -6.33 11.09
CA GLU A 138 15.29 -6.80 12.47
C GLU A 138 16.40 -7.80 12.84
N LYS A 139 17.56 -7.26 13.19
CA LYS A 139 18.57 -7.95 14.00
C LYS A 139 19.13 -7.01 15.03
#